data_4fb3392a878c4ce1a4980b4e36caffc0
#
_entry.id   4fb3392a878c4ce1a4980b4e36caffc0
#
_cell.length_a   1.000
_cell.length_b   1.000
_cell.length_c   1.000
_cell.angle_alpha   90.00
_cell.angle_beta   90.00
_cell.angle_gamma   90.00
#
_symmetry.space_group_name_H-M   'P 1'
#
loop_
_entity.id
_entity.type
_entity.pdbx_description
1 polymer ?
#
loop_
_entity_poly.entity_id
_entity_poly.type
_entity_poly.pdbx_seq_one_letter_code
_entity_poly.pdbx_strand_id
1 'polypeptide(L)'
;MDWKFIIFSLVKIAVVVGVVQGIVAYSVLAERKISAWIQDRVGPNRTAPPFMKFIPGGVFLTRLGIFQPLADGLKFLVKEDFTPAGVKKIYFFLAPAVSVIPAMLTVAVIPFGSVIGDQKMVIADLNVGILYTFGIVSMGVYGIVLAGYAANSKYPMFGGIRSSAQMISYEISMGMSVIPVLLIVGNLNLGAIIGWQATNGWMVMYAPISFVIFMIASFAETNRTPFDLPEAETELVGGYHTEYGSMKFALFFLAEYSNMVSSSAMMVTLFFGGWTLPFWGLDHAATSLGMGIAHILVFIAKMLFFMVVFIWVRWMFPRFRYDQLMDLGWRRFLPLALVNILITAVWLWMRS
;
A
#
# COMPACT_ATOMS: atom_id res chain seq x y z
N MET A 1 26.06 -7.97 -22.62
CA MET A 1 25.21 -7.83 -21.43
C MET A 1 26.06 -7.28 -20.31
N ASP A 2 25.79 -6.05 -19.85
CA ASP A 2 26.65 -5.39 -18.84
C ASP A 2 26.40 -6.00 -17.45
N TRP A 3 27.36 -6.83 -17.00
CA TRP A 3 27.29 -7.43 -15.67
C TRP A 3 27.15 -6.42 -14.53
N LYS A 4 27.73 -5.22 -14.70
CA LYS A 4 27.60 -4.12 -13.75
C LYS A 4 26.15 -3.66 -13.63
N PHE A 5 25.42 -3.54 -14.74
CA PHE A 5 24.00 -3.19 -14.74
C PHE A 5 23.14 -4.24 -14.02
N ILE A 6 23.40 -5.53 -14.28
CA ILE A 6 22.65 -6.64 -13.65
C ILE A 6 22.88 -6.62 -12.15
N ILE A 7 24.13 -6.58 -11.70
CA ILE A 7 24.47 -6.58 -10.27
C ILE A 7 23.84 -5.37 -9.58
N PHE A 8 23.95 -4.19 -10.15
CA PHE A 8 23.38 -2.98 -9.58
C PHE A 8 21.85 -3.05 -9.48
N SER A 9 21.18 -3.59 -10.51
CA SER A 9 19.73 -3.78 -10.52
C SER A 9 19.29 -4.78 -9.45
N LEU A 10 20.01 -5.89 -9.29
CA LEU A 10 19.73 -6.87 -8.25
C LEU A 10 19.90 -6.31 -6.83
N VAL A 11 20.97 -5.53 -6.61
CA VAL A 11 21.22 -4.85 -5.33
C VAL A 11 20.09 -3.83 -5.06
N LYS A 12 19.69 -3.04 -6.06
CA LYS A 12 18.59 -2.09 -5.95
C LYS A 12 17.28 -2.79 -5.57
N ILE A 13 16.93 -3.89 -6.23
CA ILE A 13 15.75 -4.69 -5.92
C ILE A 13 15.83 -5.21 -4.47
N ALA A 14 16.94 -5.80 -4.07
CA ALA A 14 17.11 -6.36 -2.73
C ALA A 14 16.98 -5.27 -1.65
N VAL A 15 17.57 -4.10 -1.86
CA VAL A 15 17.47 -2.96 -0.93
C VAL A 15 16.03 -2.44 -0.85
N VAL A 16 15.37 -2.20 -1.99
CA VAL A 16 13.99 -1.68 -2.00
C VAL A 16 13.02 -2.67 -1.36
N VAL A 17 13.09 -3.94 -1.75
CA VAL A 17 12.26 -4.99 -1.15
C VAL A 17 12.53 -5.11 0.35
N GLY A 18 13.79 -5.08 0.79
CA GLY A 18 14.16 -5.12 2.20
C GLY A 18 13.60 -3.93 2.99
N VAL A 19 13.68 -2.71 2.44
CA VAL A 19 13.11 -1.50 3.06
C VAL A 19 11.59 -1.60 3.15
N VAL A 20 10.92 -2.01 2.07
CA VAL A 20 9.45 -2.17 2.06
C VAL A 20 9.01 -3.22 3.08
N GLN A 21 9.68 -4.37 3.13
CA GLN A 21 9.39 -5.40 4.14
C GLN A 21 9.62 -4.91 5.57
N GLY A 22 10.68 -4.11 5.78
CA GLY A 22 10.93 -3.45 7.04
C GLY A 22 9.79 -2.50 7.43
N ILE A 23 9.35 -1.64 6.51
CA ILE A 23 8.22 -0.74 6.73
C ILE A 23 6.94 -1.53 7.04
N VAL A 24 6.64 -2.60 6.30
CA VAL A 24 5.50 -3.49 6.53
C VAL A 24 5.55 -4.10 7.93
N ALA A 25 6.69 -4.64 8.36
CA ALA A 25 6.85 -5.23 9.68
C ALA A 25 6.65 -4.19 10.81
N TYR A 26 7.22 -3.00 10.65
CA TYR A 26 7.06 -1.91 11.63
C TYR A 26 5.69 -1.21 11.57
N SER A 27 4.96 -1.31 10.45
CA SER A 27 3.60 -0.77 10.37
C SER A 27 2.63 -1.53 11.28
N VAL A 28 2.81 -2.85 11.46
CA VAL A 28 2.06 -3.65 12.45
C VAL A 28 2.31 -3.14 13.87
N LEU A 29 3.56 -2.82 14.20
CA LEU A 29 3.90 -2.22 15.50
C LEU A 29 3.28 -0.83 15.64
N ALA A 30 3.38 0.01 14.60
CA ALA A 30 2.81 1.36 14.59
C ALA A 30 1.29 1.32 14.81
N GLU A 31 0.59 0.40 14.15
CA GLU A 31 -0.84 0.22 14.32
C GLU A 31 -1.20 -0.14 15.77
N ARG A 32 -0.48 -1.09 16.38
CA ARG A 32 -0.68 -1.45 17.80
C ARG A 32 -0.37 -0.31 18.76
N LYS A 33 0.62 0.53 18.45
CA LYS A 33 0.98 1.70 19.27
C LYS A 33 -0.05 2.82 19.12
N ILE A 34 -0.39 3.19 17.89
CA ILE A 34 -1.36 4.25 17.61
C ILE A 34 -2.73 3.88 18.19
N SER A 35 -3.17 2.62 18.01
CA SER A 35 -4.41 2.15 18.59
C SER A 35 -4.42 2.21 20.12
N ALA A 36 -3.29 1.86 20.76
CA ALA A 36 -3.15 1.95 22.20
C ALA A 36 -3.20 3.40 22.68
N TRP A 37 -2.54 4.34 21.97
CA TRP A 37 -2.58 5.77 22.31
C TRP A 37 -3.97 6.37 22.16
N ILE A 38 -4.73 6.00 21.12
CA ILE A 38 -6.13 6.42 20.96
C ILE A 38 -7.00 5.92 22.11
N GLN A 39 -6.66 4.75 22.68
CA GLN A 39 -7.37 4.13 23.80
C GLN A 39 -6.74 4.46 25.18
N ASP A 40 -5.85 5.43 25.23
CA ASP A 40 -5.11 5.85 26.44
C ASP A 40 -4.32 4.71 27.12
N ARG A 41 -3.67 3.86 26.28
CA ARG A 41 -2.84 2.72 26.71
C ARG A 41 -1.44 2.82 26.14
N VAL A 42 -0.45 2.18 26.81
CA VAL A 42 0.97 2.25 26.42
C VAL A 42 1.31 1.44 25.17
N GLY A 43 0.54 0.39 24.85
CA GLY A 43 0.84 -0.53 23.74
C GLY A 43 2.02 -1.48 24.03
N PRO A 44 2.54 -2.21 23.02
CA PRO A 44 3.61 -3.20 23.17
C PRO A 44 4.91 -2.55 23.70
N ASN A 45 5.39 -3.00 24.86
CA ASN A 45 6.57 -2.41 25.52
C ASN A 45 7.43 -3.39 26.31
N ARG A 46 7.16 -4.72 26.23
CA ARG A 46 7.83 -5.74 27.05
C ARG A 46 8.64 -6.76 26.28
N THR A 47 8.47 -6.81 24.94
CA THR A 47 9.15 -7.80 24.10
C THR A 47 10.59 -7.37 23.86
N ALA A 48 11.53 -8.14 24.41
CA ALA A 48 12.96 -7.98 24.17
C ALA A 48 13.72 -9.29 24.37
N PRO A 49 14.83 -9.49 23.65
CA PRO A 49 15.77 -10.56 23.96
C PRO A 49 16.35 -10.39 25.36
N PRO A 50 16.64 -11.49 26.09
CA PRO A 50 17.11 -11.42 27.49
C PRO A 50 18.37 -10.57 27.68
N PHE A 51 19.30 -10.59 26.70
CA PHE A 51 20.56 -9.85 26.74
C PHE A 51 20.39 -8.32 26.64
N MET A 52 19.23 -7.83 26.19
CA MET A 52 18.98 -6.37 26.07
C MET A 52 18.99 -5.64 27.39
N LYS A 53 18.77 -6.32 28.50
CA LYS A 53 18.86 -5.73 29.85
C LYS A 53 20.28 -5.28 30.22
N PHE A 54 21.30 -5.86 29.58
CA PHE A 54 22.71 -5.57 29.82
C PHE A 54 23.29 -4.50 28.88
N ILE A 55 22.55 -4.08 27.84
CA ILE A 55 23.01 -3.08 26.87
C ILE A 55 22.57 -1.68 27.32
N PRO A 56 23.47 -0.68 27.37
CA PRO A 56 23.09 0.70 27.62
C PRO A 56 22.02 1.15 26.60
N GLY A 57 20.90 1.66 27.08
CA GLY A 57 19.76 2.02 26.21
C GLY A 57 18.83 0.88 25.81
N GLY A 58 19.17 -0.41 26.09
CA GLY A 58 18.34 -1.56 25.74
C GLY A 58 16.95 -1.54 26.37
N VAL A 59 16.82 -0.99 27.57
CA VAL A 59 15.52 -0.80 28.24
C VAL A 59 14.65 0.22 27.48
N PHE A 60 15.24 1.27 26.92
CA PHE A 60 14.51 2.26 26.10
C PHE A 60 13.99 1.64 24.81
N LEU A 61 14.83 0.88 24.10
CA LEU A 61 14.45 0.16 22.88
C LEU A 61 13.33 -0.88 23.15
N THR A 62 13.39 -1.54 24.32
CA THR A 62 12.32 -2.46 24.74
C THR A 62 11.00 -1.71 24.98
N ARG A 63 11.04 -0.53 25.64
CA ARG A 63 9.83 0.29 25.84
C ARG A 63 9.22 0.80 24.55
N LEU A 64 10.02 1.04 23.51
CA LEU A 64 9.54 1.37 22.18
C LEU A 64 8.90 0.17 21.47
N GLY A 65 9.15 -1.06 21.91
CA GLY A 65 8.60 -2.27 21.32
C GLY A 65 9.24 -2.68 20.00
N ILE A 66 10.48 -2.21 19.70
CA ILE A 66 11.17 -2.43 18.39
C ILE A 66 11.33 -3.91 18.06
N PHE A 67 11.42 -4.79 19.06
CA PHE A 67 11.56 -6.23 18.89
C PHE A 67 10.24 -6.97 18.67
N GLN A 68 9.11 -6.29 18.73
CA GLN A 68 7.79 -6.91 18.52
C GLN A 68 7.62 -7.52 17.12
N PRO A 69 7.97 -6.82 16.01
CA PRO A 69 7.85 -7.41 14.68
C PRO A 69 8.70 -8.68 14.51
N LEU A 70 9.90 -8.72 15.10
CA LEU A 70 10.75 -9.91 15.07
C LEU A 70 10.11 -11.07 15.82
N ALA A 71 9.56 -10.82 17.02
CA ALA A 71 8.87 -11.83 17.81
C ALA A 71 7.62 -12.37 17.09
N ASP A 72 6.84 -11.47 16.44
CA ASP A 72 5.67 -11.86 15.66
C ASP A 72 6.07 -12.71 14.44
N GLY A 73 7.15 -12.36 13.72
CA GLY A 73 7.68 -13.14 12.61
C GLY A 73 8.15 -14.53 13.04
N LEU A 74 8.94 -14.62 14.13
CA LEU A 74 9.39 -15.89 14.69
C LEU A 74 8.22 -16.75 15.15
N LYS A 75 7.18 -16.15 15.75
CA LYS A 75 5.97 -16.87 16.15
C LYS A 75 5.29 -17.55 14.95
N PHE A 76 5.17 -16.86 13.80
CA PHE A 76 4.58 -17.44 12.59
C PHE A 76 5.42 -18.58 12.00
N LEU A 77 6.75 -18.50 12.10
CA LEU A 77 7.66 -19.55 11.63
C LEU A 77 7.62 -20.82 12.50
N VAL A 78 7.51 -20.66 13.83
CA VAL A 78 7.52 -21.79 14.78
C VAL A 78 6.15 -22.41 14.98
N LYS A 79 5.06 -21.65 14.68
CA LYS A 79 3.70 -22.14 14.82
C LYS A 79 3.44 -23.32 13.89
N GLU A 80 2.78 -24.37 14.40
CA GLU A 80 2.37 -25.53 13.62
C GLU A 80 1.54 -25.14 12.40
N ASP A 81 1.90 -25.68 11.24
CA ASP A 81 1.21 -25.43 9.98
C ASP A 81 0.09 -26.44 9.78
N PHE A 82 -1.12 -25.99 9.99
CA PHE A 82 -2.32 -26.80 9.84
C PHE A 82 -2.91 -26.65 8.43
N THR A 83 -3.37 -27.78 7.87
CA THR A 83 -4.10 -27.81 6.60
C THR A 83 -5.36 -28.62 6.80
N PRO A 84 -6.57 -28.03 6.74
CA PRO A 84 -7.82 -28.74 6.93
C PRO A 84 -8.03 -29.87 5.90
N ALA A 85 -8.69 -30.96 6.30
CA ALA A 85 -8.83 -32.15 5.46
C ALA A 85 -9.66 -31.91 4.17
N GLY A 86 -10.60 -30.96 4.21
CA GLY A 86 -11.54 -30.67 3.11
C GLY A 86 -11.03 -29.68 2.06
N VAL A 87 -9.84 -29.12 2.21
CA VAL A 87 -9.35 -28.04 1.33
C VAL A 87 -8.81 -28.55 0.00
N LYS A 88 -8.90 -27.71 -1.04
CA LYS A 88 -8.25 -27.94 -2.35
C LYS A 88 -6.78 -27.53 -2.26
N LYS A 89 -5.88 -28.47 -1.90
CA LYS A 89 -4.48 -28.23 -1.52
C LYS A 89 -3.73 -27.31 -2.47
N ILE A 90 -3.77 -27.53 -3.80
CA ILE A 90 -3.02 -26.72 -4.78
C ILE A 90 -3.39 -25.24 -4.67
N TYR A 91 -4.68 -24.91 -4.70
CA TYR A 91 -5.18 -23.53 -4.61
C TYR A 91 -4.95 -22.94 -3.22
N PHE A 92 -5.04 -23.77 -2.18
CA PHE A 92 -4.81 -23.37 -0.80
C PHE A 92 -3.36 -22.89 -0.55
N PHE A 93 -2.37 -23.54 -1.15
CA PHE A 93 -0.98 -23.10 -1.08
C PHE A 93 -0.65 -21.97 -2.06
N LEU A 94 -1.32 -21.90 -3.21
CA LEU A 94 -1.07 -20.88 -4.22
C LEU A 94 -1.69 -19.51 -3.85
N ALA A 95 -2.84 -19.48 -3.19
CA ALA A 95 -3.57 -18.26 -2.90
C ALA A 95 -2.75 -17.18 -2.15
N PRO A 96 -2.01 -17.49 -1.06
CA PRO A 96 -1.18 -16.50 -0.40
C PRO A 96 -0.08 -15.93 -1.30
N ALA A 97 0.54 -16.76 -2.15
CA ALA A 97 1.57 -16.33 -3.09
C ALA A 97 1.00 -15.37 -4.16
N VAL A 98 -0.19 -15.70 -4.70
CA VAL A 98 -0.88 -14.83 -5.68
C VAL A 98 -1.32 -13.50 -5.06
N SER A 99 -1.51 -13.41 -3.76
CA SER A 99 -1.78 -12.14 -3.07
C SER A 99 -0.51 -11.31 -2.84
N VAL A 100 0.60 -11.95 -2.40
CA VAL A 100 1.85 -11.25 -2.04
C VAL A 100 2.64 -10.78 -3.25
N ILE A 101 2.74 -11.61 -4.30
CA ILE A 101 3.58 -11.30 -5.47
C ILE A 101 3.15 -10.00 -6.14
N PRO A 102 1.87 -9.75 -6.46
CA PRO A 102 1.43 -8.48 -7.02
C PRO A 102 1.71 -7.31 -6.09
N ALA A 103 1.45 -7.45 -4.78
CA ALA A 103 1.69 -6.40 -3.81
C ALA A 103 3.17 -5.96 -3.77
N MET A 104 4.11 -6.87 -3.99
CA MET A 104 5.54 -6.55 -4.09
C MET A 104 5.92 -5.96 -5.45
N LEU A 105 5.33 -6.43 -6.54
CA LEU A 105 5.65 -5.98 -7.89
C LEU A 105 5.21 -4.52 -8.15
N THR A 106 4.15 -4.06 -7.50
CA THR A 106 3.68 -2.65 -7.63
C THR A 106 4.75 -1.63 -7.25
N VAL A 107 5.60 -1.94 -6.28
CA VAL A 107 6.67 -1.03 -5.82
C VAL A 107 7.75 -0.82 -6.88
N ALA A 108 7.90 -1.74 -7.85
CA ALA A 108 8.97 -1.70 -8.84
C ALA A 108 8.96 -0.44 -9.74
N VAL A 109 7.80 0.14 -9.97
CA VAL A 109 7.61 1.30 -10.88
C VAL A 109 7.58 2.64 -10.15
N ILE A 110 7.48 2.61 -8.82
CA ILE A 110 7.35 3.83 -8.00
C ILE A 110 8.72 4.50 -7.83
N PRO A 111 8.91 5.76 -8.27
CA PRO A 111 10.16 6.48 -8.09
C PRO A 111 10.27 6.97 -6.64
N PHE A 112 11.11 6.32 -5.86
CA PHE A 112 11.33 6.65 -4.45
C PHE A 112 12.40 7.74 -4.20
N GLY A 113 13.04 8.23 -5.24
CA GLY A 113 14.01 9.31 -5.20
C GLY A 113 14.30 9.82 -6.62
N SER A 114 15.11 10.86 -6.74
CA SER A 114 15.52 11.40 -8.05
C SER A 114 16.61 10.55 -8.69
N VAL A 115 17.85 10.98 -8.56
CA VAL A 115 19.04 10.33 -9.11
C VAL A 115 20.10 10.26 -8.03
N ILE A 116 20.87 9.17 -7.97
CA ILE A 116 22.12 9.08 -7.19
C ILE A 116 23.24 8.72 -8.16
N GLY A 117 24.17 9.66 -8.38
CA GLY A 117 25.11 9.56 -9.49
C GLY A 117 24.38 9.54 -10.83
N ASP A 118 24.66 8.53 -11.65
CA ASP A 118 24.01 8.34 -12.97
C ASP A 118 22.75 7.44 -12.91
N GLN A 119 22.33 7.01 -11.72
CA GLN A 119 21.28 6.02 -11.59
C GLN A 119 19.97 6.62 -11.07
N LYS A 120 18.90 6.43 -11.82
CA LYS A 120 17.53 6.76 -11.36
C LYS A 120 17.12 5.90 -10.18
N MET A 121 16.48 6.51 -9.18
CA MET A 121 15.97 5.82 -7.99
C MET A 121 14.57 5.26 -8.23
N VAL A 122 14.47 4.37 -9.21
CA VAL A 122 13.32 3.56 -9.55
C VAL A 122 13.85 2.19 -10.00
N ILE A 123 13.14 1.10 -9.74
CA ILE A 123 13.58 -0.24 -10.18
C ILE A 123 13.33 -0.37 -11.68
N ALA A 124 12.10 -0.10 -12.12
CA ALA A 124 11.68 -0.17 -13.52
C ALA A 124 11.05 1.16 -13.94
N ASP A 125 11.73 1.91 -14.80
CA ASP A 125 11.21 3.17 -15.38
C ASP A 125 10.39 2.84 -16.63
N LEU A 126 9.08 2.65 -16.45
CA LEU A 126 8.16 2.29 -17.52
C LEU A 126 7.37 3.51 -18.01
N ASN A 127 7.31 3.69 -19.34
CA ASN A 127 6.50 4.76 -19.96
C ASN A 127 5.00 4.66 -19.61
N VAL A 128 4.52 3.45 -19.34
CA VAL A 128 3.13 3.15 -18.95
C VAL A 128 3.04 2.74 -17.47
N GLY A 129 3.83 3.36 -16.60
CA GLY A 129 3.99 2.98 -15.19
C GLY A 129 2.67 2.88 -14.43
N ILE A 130 1.74 3.82 -14.65
CA ILE A 130 0.41 3.81 -14.02
C ILE A 130 -0.40 2.57 -14.44
N LEU A 131 -0.45 2.25 -15.74
CA LEU A 131 -1.20 1.08 -16.23
C LEU A 131 -0.62 -0.22 -15.68
N TYR A 132 0.72 -0.31 -15.60
CA TYR A 132 1.39 -1.43 -14.95
C TYR A 132 0.94 -1.57 -13.49
N THR A 133 0.93 -0.48 -12.73
CA THR A 133 0.55 -0.50 -11.31
C THR A 133 -0.87 -1.03 -11.13
N PHE A 134 -1.86 -0.47 -11.84
CA PHE A 134 -3.25 -0.94 -11.75
C PHE A 134 -3.40 -2.39 -12.23
N GLY A 135 -2.78 -2.77 -13.36
CA GLY A 135 -2.86 -4.13 -13.87
C GLY A 135 -2.24 -5.18 -12.93
N ILE A 136 -1.18 -4.83 -12.19
CA ILE A 136 -0.58 -5.74 -11.20
C ILE A 136 -1.42 -5.80 -9.93
N VAL A 137 -1.94 -4.67 -9.46
CA VAL A 137 -2.77 -4.62 -8.24
C VAL A 137 -4.04 -5.46 -8.43
N SER A 138 -4.72 -5.36 -9.59
CA SER A 138 -5.91 -6.18 -9.89
C SER A 138 -5.65 -7.68 -9.82
N MET A 139 -4.41 -8.14 -10.07
CA MET A 139 -4.07 -9.56 -9.91
C MET A 139 -4.16 -10.04 -8.45
N GLY A 140 -4.02 -9.14 -7.47
CA GLY A 140 -4.15 -9.46 -6.06
C GLY A 140 -5.53 -10.00 -5.68
N VAL A 141 -6.58 -9.56 -6.38
CA VAL A 141 -7.96 -10.02 -6.20
C VAL A 141 -8.09 -11.53 -6.38
N TYR A 142 -7.38 -12.09 -7.37
CA TYR A 142 -7.40 -13.54 -7.61
C TYR A 142 -6.88 -14.35 -6.42
N GLY A 143 -5.90 -13.83 -5.67
CA GLY A 143 -5.40 -14.50 -4.48
C GLY A 143 -6.48 -14.66 -3.40
N ILE A 144 -7.29 -13.63 -3.19
CA ILE A 144 -8.39 -13.63 -2.22
C ILE A 144 -9.52 -14.56 -2.66
N VAL A 145 -9.90 -14.51 -3.94
CA VAL A 145 -10.93 -15.42 -4.50
C VAL A 145 -10.48 -16.87 -4.40
N LEU A 146 -9.22 -17.17 -4.76
CA LEU A 146 -8.65 -18.52 -4.65
C LEU A 146 -8.62 -18.99 -3.19
N ALA A 147 -8.32 -18.11 -2.23
CA ALA A 147 -8.33 -18.44 -0.82
C ALA A 147 -9.73 -18.87 -0.36
N GLY A 148 -10.75 -18.08 -0.68
CA GLY A 148 -12.14 -18.41 -0.36
C GLY A 148 -12.62 -19.72 -1.00
N TYR A 149 -12.26 -19.93 -2.28
CA TYR A 149 -12.62 -21.16 -3.01
C TYR A 149 -11.89 -22.41 -2.49
N ALA A 150 -10.61 -22.26 -2.13
CA ALA A 150 -9.76 -23.37 -1.69
C ALA A 150 -10.16 -23.90 -0.32
N ALA A 151 -10.68 -23.06 0.54
CA ALA A 151 -11.05 -23.38 1.91
C ALA A 151 -12.23 -24.38 2.02
N ASN A 152 -13.01 -24.54 0.93
CA ASN A 152 -14.18 -25.45 0.87
C ASN A 152 -15.17 -25.24 2.03
N SER A 153 -15.32 -24.01 2.49
CA SER A 153 -16.22 -23.60 3.56
C SER A 153 -17.07 -22.42 3.10
N LYS A 154 -18.30 -22.30 3.63
CA LYS A 154 -19.23 -21.24 3.21
C LYS A 154 -18.73 -19.84 3.60
N TYR A 155 -18.18 -19.67 4.81
CA TYR A 155 -17.75 -18.37 5.30
C TYR A 155 -16.55 -17.79 4.50
N PRO A 156 -15.47 -18.53 4.27
CA PRO A 156 -14.39 -18.09 3.39
C PRO A 156 -14.84 -17.79 1.96
N MET A 157 -15.75 -18.59 1.40
CA MET A 157 -16.26 -18.37 0.06
C MET A 157 -17.04 -17.05 -0.04
N PHE A 158 -17.94 -16.76 0.90
CA PHE A 158 -18.66 -15.48 0.93
C PHE A 158 -17.71 -14.30 1.20
N GLY A 159 -16.71 -14.46 2.08
CA GLY A 159 -15.67 -13.46 2.31
C GLY A 159 -14.90 -13.12 1.03
N GLY A 160 -14.45 -14.14 0.30
CA GLY A 160 -13.75 -13.97 -0.98
C GLY A 160 -14.59 -13.28 -2.06
N ILE A 161 -15.87 -13.64 -2.20
CA ILE A 161 -16.79 -13.00 -3.16
C ILE A 161 -17.06 -11.54 -2.78
N ARG A 162 -17.31 -11.25 -1.50
CA ARG A 162 -17.51 -9.85 -1.03
C ARG A 162 -16.26 -8.99 -1.26
N SER A 163 -15.09 -9.52 -0.94
CA SER A 163 -13.82 -8.82 -1.15
C SER A 163 -13.57 -8.51 -2.61
N SER A 164 -13.72 -9.51 -3.49
CA SER A 164 -13.50 -9.31 -4.92
C SER A 164 -14.48 -8.30 -5.53
N ALA A 165 -15.75 -8.36 -5.17
CA ALA A 165 -16.74 -7.39 -5.63
C ALA A 165 -16.42 -5.97 -5.15
N GLN A 166 -15.96 -5.80 -3.91
CA GLN A 166 -15.51 -4.53 -3.36
C GLN A 166 -14.29 -4.00 -4.13
N MET A 167 -13.21 -4.78 -4.21
CA MET A 167 -11.95 -4.36 -4.84
C MET A 167 -12.17 -3.95 -6.30
N ILE A 168 -12.84 -4.78 -7.12
CA ILE A 168 -13.12 -4.48 -8.53
C ILE A 168 -13.95 -3.19 -8.68
N SER A 169 -14.96 -2.99 -7.82
CA SER A 169 -15.83 -1.80 -7.89
C SER A 169 -15.05 -0.52 -7.58
N TYR A 170 -14.18 -0.54 -6.59
CA TYR A 170 -13.40 0.62 -6.19
C TYR A 170 -12.15 0.85 -7.06
N GLU A 171 -11.58 -0.19 -7.65
CA GLU A 171 -10.52 -0.09 -8.64
C GLU A 171 -10.95 0.74 -9.85
N ILE A 172 -12.18 0.57 -10.33
CA ILE A 172 -12.74 1.40 -11.41
C ILE A 172 -12.78 2.88 -10.99
N SER A 173 -13.31 3.18 -9.82
CA SER A 173 -13.39 4.55 -9.32
C SER A 173 -12.00 5.17 -9.09
N MET A 174 -11.05 4.37 -8.61
CA MET A 174 -9.67 4.78 -8.40
C MET A 174 -8.96 5.07 -9.73
N GLY A 175 -9.09 4.19 -10.72
CA GLY A 175 -8.55 4.40 -12.06
C GLY A 175 -9.11 5.66 -12.72
N MET A 176 -10.43 5.88 -12.63
CA MET A 176 -11.08 7.09 -13.16
C MET A 176 -10.60 8.36 -12.46
N SER A 177 -10.28 8.31 -11.17
CA SER A 177 -9.77 9.45 -10.41
C SER A 177 -8.37 9.90 -10.84
N VAL A 178 -7.59 9.02 -11.48
CA VAL A 178 -6.24 9.33 -11.97
C VAL A 178 -6.26 9.96 -13.37
N ILE A 179 -7.32 9.76 -14.15
CA ILE A 179 -7.42 10.32 -15.51
C ILE A 179 -7.23 11.85 -15.54
N PRO A 180 -7.82 12.68 -14.66
CA PRO A 180 -7.54 14.10 -14.60
C PRO A 180 -6.05 14.44 -14.42
N VAL A 181 -5.33 13.67 -13.60
CA VAL A 181 -3.86 13.84 -13.42
C VAL A 181 -3.14 13.60 -14.75
N LEU A 182 -3.52 12.54 -15.47
CA LEU A 182 -2.94 12.20 -16.76
C LEU A 182 -3.26 13.23 -17.84
N LEU A 183 -4.47 13.79 -17.85
CA LEU A 183 -4.85 14.86 -18.77
C LEU A 183 -4.02 16.13 -18.55
N ILE A 184 -3.76 16.50 -17.29
CA ILE A 184 -2.97 17.68 -16.94
C ILE A 184 -1.50 17.51 -17.33
N VAL A 185 -0.92 16.33 -17.06
CA VAL A 185 0.50 16.04 -17.30
C VAL A 185 0.80 15.63 -18.74
N GLY A 186 -0.16 14.96 -19.41
CA GLY A 186 0.02 14.43 -20.76
C GLY A 186 0.95 13.22 -20.85
N ASN A 187 1.27 12.56 -19.73
CA ASN A 187 2.21 11.42 -19.70
C ASN A 187 1.76 10.36 -18.67
N LEU A 188 2.02 9.09 -18.99
CA LEU A 188 1.71 7.93 -18.13
C LEU A 188 2.90 7.47 -17.27
N ASN A 189 4.07 8.07 -17.46
CA ASN A 189 5.27 7.76 -16.69
C ASN A 189 5.24 8.47 -15.33
N LEU A 190 5.42 7.72 -14.25
CA LEU A 190 5.37 8.25 -12.88
C LEU A 190 6.48 9.27 -12.60
N GLY A 191 7.66 9.10 -13.19
CA GLY A 191 8.76 10.08 -13.09
C GLY A 191 8.42 11.41 -13.78
N ALA A 192 7.74 11.37 -14.94
CA ALA A 192 7.27 12.56 -15.63
C ALA A 192 6.20 13.32 -14.83
N ILE A 193 5.31 12.61 -14.13
CA ILE A 193 4.31 13.21 -13.24
C ILE A 193 4.99 13.95 -12.09
N ILE A 194 6.01 13.37 -11.47
CA ILE A 194 6.81 14.05 -10.43
C ILE A 194 7.52 15.27 -11.01
N GLY A 195 8.14 15.14 -12.19
CA GLY A 195 8.82 16.26 -12.86
C GLY A 195 7.88 17.43 -13.16
N TRP A 196 6.66 17.17 -13.62
CA TRP A 196 5.64 18.20 -13.81
C TRP A 196 5.25 18.89 -12.50
N GLN A 197 5.09 18.12 -11.41
CA GLN A 197 4.77 18.67 -10.09
C GLN A 197 5.93 19.47 -9.49
N ALA A 198 7.18 19.14 -9.82
CA ALA A 198 8.34 19.88 -9.38
C ALA A 198 8.35 21.33 -9.91
N THR A 199 7.87 21.53 -11.15
CA THR A 199 7.84 22.85 -11.80
C THR A 199 6.57 23.64 -11.54
N ASN A 200 5.41 22.96 -11.45
CA ASN A 200 4.11 23.60 -11.37
C ASN A 200 3.47 23.55 -9.96
N GLY A 201 4.02 22.76 -9.05
CA GLY A 201 3.47 22.53 -7.71
C GLY A 201 2.65 21.24 -7.59
N TRP A 202 2.20 20.93 -6.40
CA TRP A 202 1.53 19.66 -6.11
C TRP A 202 0.19 19.50 -6.82
N MET A 203 -0.02 18.32 -7.40
CA MET A 203 -1.22 17.98 -8.16
C MET A 203 -2.51 18.05 -7.33
N VAL A 204 -2.44 17.87 -6.02
CA VAL A 204 -3.60 17.98 -5.13
C VAL A 204 -4.27 19.34 -5.22
N MET A 205 -3.54 20.42 -5.57
CA MET A 205 -4.09 21.77 -5.74
C MET A 205 -4.86 21.93 -7.06
N TYR A 206 -4.47 21.17 -8.09
CA TYR A 206 -5.09 21.19 -9.42
C TYR A 206 -6.25 20.20 -9.54
N ALA A 207 -6.17 19.05 -8.84
CA ALA A 207 -7.15 17.98 -8.91
C ALA A 207 -7.54 17.47 -7.50
N PRO A 208 -8.12 18.32 -6.61
CA PRO A 208 -8.45 17.93 -5.24
C PRO A 208 -9.54 16.85 -5.19
N ILE A 209 -10.53 16.88 -6.07
CA ILE A 209 -11.59 15.86 -6.15
C ILE A 209 -11.01 14.51 -6.51
N SER A 210 -10.05 14.46 -7.46
CA SER A 210 -9.32 13.25 -7.81
C SER A 210 -8.60 12.66 -6.61
N PHE A 211 -7.92 13.48 -5.81
CA PHE A 211 -7.22 13.02 -4.62
C PHE A 211 -8.18 12.40 -3.58
N VAL A 212 -9.32 13.04 -3.32
CA VAL A 212 -10.31 12.54 -2.34
C VAL A 212 -10.87 11.19 -2.80
N ILE A 213 -11.26 11.06 -4.08
CA ILE A 213 -11.77 9.79 -4.62
C ILE A 213 -10.69 8.72 -4.55
N PHE A 214 -9.45 9.03 -4.97
CA PHE A 214 -8.32 8.10 -4.92
C PHE A 214 -8.05 7.62 -3.50
N MET A 215 -7.99 8.53 -2.54
CA MET A 215 -7.74 8.22 -1.14
C MET A 215 -8.81 7.26 -0.58
N ILE A 216 -10.09 7.56 -0.77
CA ILE A 216 -11.18 6.72 -0.26
C ILE A 216 -11.21 5.36 -0.99
N ALA A 217 -11.00 5.34 -2.31
CA ALA A 217 -10.92 4.10 -3.08
C ALA A 217 -9.75 3.21 -2.62
N SER A 218 -8.61 3.79 -2.26
CA SER A 218 -7.46 3.06 -1.72
C SER A 218 -7.75 2.37 -0.38
N PHE A 219 -8.56 2.98 0.49
CA PHE A 219 -9.02 2.30 1.71
C PHE A 219 -9.88 1.07 1.40
N ALA A 220 -10.75 1.18 0.41
CA ALA A 220 -11.63 0.08 0.02
C ALA A 220 -10.85 -1.05 -0.68
N GLU A 221 -9.81 -0.72 -1.45
CA GLU A 221 -8.96 -1.69 -2.14
C GLU A 221 -8.05 -2.46 -1.18
N THR A 222 -7.57 -1.80 -0.13
CA THR A 222 -6.76 -2.45 0.90
C THR A 222 -7.59 -3.21 1.94
N ASN A 223 -8.91 -3.32 1.77
CA ASN A 223 -9.84 -3.97 2.70
C ASN A 223 -9.71 -3.48 4.16
N ARG A 224 -9.35 -2.21 4.34
CA ARG A 224 -9.18 -1.60 5.67
C ARG A 224 -10.45 -0.93 6.16
N THR A 225 -10.70 -0.95 7.46
CA THR A 225 -11.81 -0.20 8.04
C THR A 225 -11.74 1.28 7.64
N PRO A 226 -12.86 1.87 7.24
CA PRO A 226 -14.25 1.45 7.40
C PRO A 226 -14.78 0.46 6.36
N PHE A 227 -13.98 0.00 5.40
CA PHE A 227 -14.36 -0.87 4.28
C PHE A 227 -13.92 -2.34 4.48
N ASP A 228 -13.72 -2.79 5.71
CA ASP A 228 -13.26 -4.12 6.11
C ASP A 228 -14.43 -5.13 6.20
N LEU A 229 -15.18 -5.28 5.11
CA LEU A 229 -16.30 -6.21 5.03
C LEU A 229 -15.91 -7.68 4.76
N PRO A 230 -14.82 -7.94 4.05
CA PRO A 230 -14.35 -9.30 3.80
C PRO A 230 -13.92 -10.04 5.06
N GLU A 231 -13.42 -9.30 6.06
CA GLU A 231 -12.90 -9.83 7.33
C GLU A 231 -13.84 -9.63 8.51
N ALA A 232 -15.08 -9.16 8.26
CA ALA A 232 -16.03 -8.82 9.30
C ALA A 232 -16.25 -10.00 10.27
N GLU A 233 -15.54 -9.99 11.41
CA GLU A 233 -15.58 -11.06 12.43
C GLU A 233 -17.00 -11.33 12.92
N THR A 234 -17.83 -10.28 12.99
CA THR A 234 -19.22 -10.36 13.45
C THR A 234 -20.16 -11.06 12.45
N GLU A 235 -19.79 -11.11 11.15
CA GLU A 235 -20.62 -11.68 10.10
C GLU A 235 -20.03 -12.97 9.50
N LEU A 236 -18.71 -13.02 9.29
CA LEU A 236 -18.02 -14.05 8.50
C LEU A 236 -16.91 -14.77 9.27
N VAL A 237 -16.85 -14.65 10.60
CA VAL A 237 -15.84 -15.26 11.50
C VAL A 237 -14.44 -14.68 11.28
N GLY A 238 -13.85 -14.84 10.12
CA GLY A 238 -12.56 -14.28 9.71
C GLY A 238 -12.48 -14.11 8.19
N GLY A 239 -13.62 -14.24 7.51
CA GLY A 239 -13.68 -14.05 6.05
C GLY A 239 -12.87 -15.08 5.27
N TYR A 240 -12.20 -14.63 4.19
CA TYR A 240 -11.48 -15.49 3.25
C TYR A 240 -10.29 -16.25 3.87
N HIS A 241 -9.71 -15.75 4.95
CA HIS A 241 -8.53 -16.34 5.59
C HIS A 241 -8.85 -17.22 6.83
N THR A 242 -10.15 -17.49 7.11
CA THR A 242 -10.60 -18.25 8.30
C THR A 242 -9.89 -19.59 8.48
N GLU A 243 -9.63 -20.31 7.38
CA GLU A 243 -9.00 -21.65 7.41
C GLU A 243 -7.46 -21.59 7.34
N TYR A 244 -6.88 -20.39 7.22
CA TYR A 244 -5.45 -20.21 7.10
C TYR A 244 -4.80 -19.97 8.46
N GLY A 245 -3.66 -20.63 8.70
CA GLY A 245 -2.86 -20.49 9.91
C GLY A 245 -1.38 -20.32 9.62
N SER A 246 -0.58 -20.10 10.67
CA SER A 246 0.88 -20.06 10.60
C SER A 246 1.41 -19.07 9.53
N MET A 247 2.41 -19.46 8.76
CA MET A 247 3.05 -18.63 7.75
C MET A 247 2.11 -18.26 6.59
N LYS A 248 1.14 -19.12 6.23
CA LYS A 248 0.17 -18.85 5.17
C LYS A 248 -0.71 -17.65 5.50
N PHE A 249 -1.17 -17.56 6.75
CA PHE A 249 -1.91 -16.41 7.26
C PHE A 249 -1.05 -15.14 7.28
N ALA A 250 0.23 -15.26 7.74
CA ALA A 250 1.15 -14.15 7.75
C ALA A 250 1.39 -13.56 6.35
N LEU A 251 1.39 -14.39 5.29
CA LEU A 251 1.54 -13.93 3.92
C LEU A 251 0.37 -13.05 3.46
N PHE A 252 -0.88 -13.35 3.83
CA PHE A 252 -2.02 -12.46 3.52
C PHE A 252 -1.88 -11.11 4.22
N PHE A 253 -1.52 -11.10 5.50
CA PHE A 253 -1.24 -9.86 6.23
C PHE A 253 -0.09 -9.07 5.59
N LEU A 254 0.96 -9.74 5.17
CA LEU A 254 2.07 -9.12 4.47
C LEU A 254 1.63 -8.49 3.15
N ALA A 255 0.75 -9.16 2.38
CA ALA A 255 0.18 -8.60 1.15
C ALA A 255 -0.67 -7.35 1.45
N GLU A 256 -1.53 -7.40 2.46
CA GLU A 256 -2.39 -6.29 2.85
C GLU A 256 -1.60 -5.04 3.26
N TYR A 257 -0.61 -5.20 4.16
CA TYR A 257 0.26 -4.07 4.55
C TYR A 257 1.14 -3.57 3.40
N SER A 258 1.57 -4.46 2.50
CA SER A 258 2.31 -4.06 1.30
C SER A 258 1.44 -3.25 0.33
N ASN A 259 0.18 -3.63 0.16
CA ASN A 259 -0.78 -2.83 -0.61
C ASN A 259 -1.02 -1.45 0.03
N MET A 260 -1.08 -1.37 1.37
CA MET A 260 -1.19 -0.09 2.08
C MET A 260 0.05 0.79 1.84
N VAL A 261 1.26 0.22 1.85
CA VAL A 261 2.51 0.92 1.52
C VAL A 261 2.47 1.41 0.07
N SER A 262 2.11 0.54 -0.88
CA SER A 262 2.05 0.87 -2.31
C SER A 262 1.01 1.95 -2.61
N SER A 263 -0.18 1.87 -2.03
CA SER A 263 -1.24 2.89 -2.18
C SER A 263 -0.81 4.23 -1.59
N SER A 264 -0.16 4.23 -0.41
CA SER A 264 0.40 5.45 0.19
C SER A 264 1.49 6.05 -0.69
N ALA A 265 2.38 5.23 -1.24
CA ALA A 265 3.44 5.66 -2.16
C ALA A 265 2.87 6.23 -3.48
N MET A 266 1.79 5.63 -4.01
CA MET A 266 1.09 6.15 -5.19
C MET A 266 0.40 7.48 -4.91
N MET A 267 -0.25 7.66 -3.74
CA MET A 267 -0.80 8.97 -3.35
C MET A 267 0.26 10.06 -3.34
N VAL A 268 1.42 9.76 -2.75
CA VAL A 268 2.56 10.69 -2.71
C VAL A 268 3.06 11.01 -4.12
N THR A 269 3.20 10.02 -4.98
CA THR A 269 3.71 10.17 -6.35
C THR A 269 2.74 10.96 -7.23
N LEU A 270 1.44 10.65 -7.16
CA LEU A 270 0.43 11.26 -8.04
C LEU A 270 0.00 12.66 -7.59
N PHE A 271 -0.08 12.93 -6.28
CA PHE A 271 -0.70 14.15 -5.77
C PHE A 271 0.22 15.06 -4.98
N PHE A 272 1.29 14.56 -4.39
CA PHE A 272 2.19 15.31 -3.49
C PHE A 272 3.63 15.41 -4.00
N GLY A 273 3.85 15.26 -5.30
CA GLY A 273 5.14 15.48 -5.93
C GLY A 273 6.22 14.45 -5.61
N GLY A 274 5.84 13.25 -5.15
CA GLY A 274 6.80 12.20 -4.87
C GLY A 274 7.88 12.65 -3.87
N TRP A 275 9.13 12.62 -4.31
CA TRP A 275 10.31 13.01 -3.53
C TRP A 275 10.56 14.53 -3.48
N THR A 276 9.80 15.38 -4.23
CA THR A 276 10.03 16.82 -4.31
C THR A 276 9.42 17.59 -3.14
N LEU A 277 10.11 18.66 -2.69
CA LEU A 277 9.59 19.64 -1.73
C LEU A 277 9.75 21.06 -2.32
N PRO A 278 8.66 21.72 -2.73
CA PRO A 278 8.72 22.99 -3.47
C PRO A 278 9.28 24.17 -2.68
N PHE A 279 9.30 24.11 -1.35
CA PHE A 279 9.70 25.26 -0.52
C PHE A 279 11.15 25.19 -0.01
N TRP A 280 11.88 24.08 -0.21
CA TRP A 280 13.18 23.84 0.41
C TRP A 280 14.31 23.60 -0.59
N GLY A 281 14.13 23.93 -1.86
CA GLY A 281 15.12 23.72 -2.92
C GLY A 281 15.37 22.25 -3.26
N LEU A 282 14.43 21.37 -2.91
CA LEU A 282 14.46 19.95 -3.22
C LEU A 282 13.52 19.61 -4.40
N ASP A 283 13.29 20.55 -5.28
CA ASP A 283 12.45 20.47 -6.47
C ASP A 283 13.23 20.03 -7.73
N HIS A 284 14.57 20.08 -7.70
CA HIS A 284 15.42 19.70 -8.82
C HIS A 284 16.03 18.31 -8.64
N ALA A 285 16.50 17.71 -9.75
CA ALA A 285 17.25 16.45 -9.68
C ALA A 285 18.49 16.58 -8.79
N ALA A 286 18.82 15.55 -8.02
CA ALA A 286 19.93 15.62 -7.08
C ALA A 286 21.27 15.87 -7.80
N THR A 287 21.98 16.89 -7.35
CA THR A 287 23.34 17.23 -7.82
C THR A 287 24.42 16.60 -6.94
N SER A 288 24.06 16.16 -5.72
CA SER A 288 24.96 15.53 -4.76
C SER A 288 24.33 14.29 -4.15
N LEU A 289 25.17 13.38 -3.62
CA LEU A 289 24.71 12.17 -2.93
C LEU A 289 23.85 12.50 -1.72
N GLY A 290 24.20 13.56 -0.97
CA GLY A 290 23.41 14.02 0.18
C GLY A 290 21.98 14.46 -0.22
N MET A 291 21.85 15.18 -1.34
CA MET A 291 20.55 15.59 -1.88
C MET A 291 19.72 14.37 -2.35
N GLY A 292 20.37 13.38 -2.97
CA GLY A 292 19.70 12.14 -3.37
C GLY A 292 19.13 11.36 -2.17
N ILE A 293 19.89 11.27 -1.08
CA ILE A 293 19.42 10.66 0.17
C ILE A 293 18.28 11.48 0.79
N ALA A 294 18.38 12.82 0.78
CA ALA A 294 17.31 13.69 1.27
C ALA A 294 15.99 13.47 0.51
N HIS A 295 16.03 13.30 -0.82
CA HIS A 295 14.85 12.96 -1.62
C HIS A 295 14.20 11.65 -1.21
N ILE A 296 15.00 10.60 -0.95
CA ILE A 296 14.48 9.31 -0.46
C ILE A 296 13.82 9.48 0.91
N LEU A 297 14.45 10.21 1.82
CA LEU A 297 13.89 10.45 3.17
C LEU A 297 12.59 11.26 3.11
N VAL A 298 12.50 12.27 2.24
CA VAL A 298 11.27 13.06 2.02
C VAL A 298 10.15 12.17 1.49
N PHE A 299 10.46 11.31 0.50
CA PHE A 299 9.48 10.37 -0.04
C PHE A 299 8.95 9.41 1.03
N ILE A 300 9.85 8.80 1.81
CA ILE A 300 9.49 7.89 2.90
C ILE A 300 8.68 8.63 3.96
N ALA A 301 9.05 9.85 4.35
CA ALA A 301 8.32 10.62 5.35
C ALA A 301 6.88 10.93 4.91
N LYS A 302 6.66 11.35 3.66
CA LYS A 302 5.32 11.57 3.09
C LYS A 302 4.51 10.28 3.03
N MET A 303 5.14 9.17 2.61
CA MET A 303 4.49 7.87 2.54
C MET A 303 4.07 7.40 3.95
N LEU A 304 4.94 7.52 4.95
CA LEU A 304 4.63 7.18 6.33
C LEU A 304 3.50 8.05 6.90
N PHE A 305 3.42 9.32 6.51
CA PHE A 305 2.29 10.18 6.87
C PHE A 305 0.96 9.59 6.41
N PHE A 306 0.84 9.15 5.14
CA PHE A 306 -0.38 8.52 4.65
C PHE A 306 -0.64 7.16 5.31
N MET A 307 0.39 6.39 5.61
CA MET A 307 0.22 5.16 6.40
C MET A 307 -0.34 5.42 7.79
N VAL A 308 0.10 6.49 8.46
CA VAL A 308 -0.48 6.91 9.74
C VAL A 308 -1.95 7.32 9.56
N VAL A 309 -2.30 8.01 8.47
CA VAL A 309 -3.70 8.34 8.14
C VAL A 309 -4.54 7.06 7.97
N PHE A 310 -4.04 6.03 7.25
CA PHE A 310 -4.71 4.73 7.14
C PHE A 310 -4.98 4.10 8.51
N ILE A 311 -3.98 4.08 9.38
CA ILE A 311 -4.10 3.53 10.73
C ILE A 311 -5.09 4.34 11.57
N TRP A 312 -5.03 5.67 11.48
CA TRP A 312 -5.88 6.57 12.26
C TRP A 312 -7.35 6.44 11.87
N VAL A 313 -7.65 6.46 10.57
CA VAL A 313 -9.01 6.29 10.03
C VAL A 313 -9.62 4.98 10.49
N ARG A 314 -8.85 3.90 10.56
CA ARG A 314 -9.30 2.58 11.06
C ARG A 314 -9.92 2.66 12.47
N TRP A 315 -9.41 3.52 13.31
CA TRP A 315 -9.85 3.64 14.71
C TRP A 315 -10.89 4.74 14.95
N MET A 316 -11.17 5.58 13.95
CA MET A 316 -12.12 6.68 14.07
C MET A 316 -13.50 6.35 13.51
N PHE A 317 -13.57 5.57 12.44
CA PHE A 317 -14.81 5.34 11.69
C PHE A 317 -15.42 3.98 11.99
N PRO A 318 -16.77 3.90 12.13
CA PRO A 318 -17.47 2.63 12.18
C PRO A 318 -17.41 1.93 10.82
N ARG A 319 -17.59 0.61 10.82
CA ARG A 319 -17.65 -0.20 9.59
C ARG A 319 -18.92 0.12 8.80
N PHE A 320 -18.79 0.25 7.48
CA PHE A 320 -19.93 0.38 6.58
C PHE A 320 -20.64 -0.97 6.39
N ARG A 321 -21.92 -0.91 6.04
CA ARG A 321 -22.68 -2.09 5.59
C ARG A 321 -22.40 -2.31 4.09
N TYR A 322 -22.50 -3.57 3.61
CA TYR A 322 -22.14 -3.94 2.24
C TYR A 322 -22.91 -3.15 1.17
N ASP A 323 -24.21 -2.96 1.35
CA ASP A 323 -25.05 -2.18 0.44
C ASP A 323 -24.63 -0.70 0.38
N GLN A 324 -24.31 -0.09 1.53
CA GLN A 324 -23.82 1.30 1.60
C GLN A 324 -22.48 1.46 0.87
N LEU A 325 -21.59 0.49 1.03
CA LEU A 325 -20.29 0.47 0.39
C LEU A 325 -20.44 0.38 -1.14
N MET A 326 -21.26 -0.55 -1.64
CA MET A 326 -21.49 -0.71 -3.08
C MET A 326 -22.21 0.52 -3.68
N ASP A 327 -23.17 1.11 -2.97
CA ASP A 327 -23.86 2.34 -3.37
C ASP A 327 -22.87 3.53 -3.48
N LEU A 328 -21.95 3.66 -2.53
CA LEU A 328 -20.92 4.70 -2.53
C LEU A 328 -20.00 4.60 -3.75
N GLY A 329 -19.53 3.39 -4.09
CA GLY A 329 -18.66 3.16 -5.25
C GLY A 329 -19.36 3.45 -6.58
N TRP A 330 -20.51 2.80 -6.82
CA TRP A 330 -21.19 2.85 -8.12
C TRP A 330 -22.04 4.11 -8.33
N ARG A 331 -22.83 4.53 -7.34
CA ARG A 331 -23.78 5.63 -7.50
C ARG A 331 -23.18 6.99 -7.19
N ARG A 332 -22.09 7.07 -6.41
CA ARG A 332 -21.51 8.36 -6.04
C ARG A 332 -20.12 8.57 -6.63
N PHE A 333 -19.17 7.67 -6.40
CA PHE A 333 -17.78 7.90 -6.82
C PHE A 333 -17.58 7.79 -8.32
N LEU A 334 -18.18 6.82 -8.98
CA LEU A 334 -18.04 6.67 -10.42
C LEU A 334 -18.63 7.87 -11.18
N PRO A 335 -19.87 8.35 -10.93
CA PRO A 335 -20.37 9.55 -11.57
C PRO A 335 -19.56 10.81 -11.22
N LEU A 336 -19.13 10.94 -9.95
CA LEU A 336 -18.32 12.08 -9.52
C LEU A 336 -16.96 12.10 -10.24
N ALA A 337 -16.31 10.95 -10.40
CA ALA A 337 -15.07 10.83 -11.15
C ALA A 337 -15.26 11.19 -12.64
N LEU A 338 -16.34 10.73 -13.28
CA LEU A 338 -16.67 11.10 -14.66
C LEU A 338 -16.88 12.62 -14.82
N VAL A 339 -17.67 13.23 -13.93
CA VAL A 339 -17.90 14.68 -13.94
C VAL A 339 -16.57 15.42 -13.74
N ASN A 340 -15.70 14.95 -12.84
CA ASN A 340 -14.41 15.58 -12.60
C ASN A 340 -13.48 15.50 -13.82
N ILE A 341 -13.51 14.40 -14.58
CA ILE A 341 -12.77 14.27 -15.85
C ILE A 341 -13.25 15.30 -16.86
N LEU A 342 -14.57 15.45 -17.02
CA LEU A 342 -15.16 16.43 -17.94
C LEU A 342 -14.78 17.87 -17.55
N ILE A 343 -14.89 18.21 -16.27
CA ILE A 343 -14.50 19.54 -15.75
C ILE A 343 -13.02 19.81 -16.05
N THR A 344 -12.16 18.84 -15.80
CA THR A 344 -10.71 18.98 -16.06
C THR A 344 -10.43 19.16 -17.56
N ALA A 345 -11.10 18.38 -18.42
CA ALA A 345 -10.95 18.51 -19.87
C ALA A 345 -11.40 19.89 -20.38
N VAL A 346 -12.54 20.39 -19.93
CA VAL A 346 -13.04 21.76 -20.27
C VAL A 346 -12.08 22.82 -19.75
N TRP A 347 -11.59 22.68 -18.53
CA TRP A 347 -10.63 23.61 -17.95
C TRP A 347 -9.31 23.68 -18.75
N LEU A 348 -8.80 22.55 -19.21
CA LEU A 348 -7.60 22.48 -20.07
C LEU A 348 -7.89 23.11 -21.44
N TRP A 349 -9.04 22.82 -22.04
CA TRP A 349 -9.42 23.39 -23.32
C TRP A 349 -9.55 24.93 -23.27
N MET A 350 -10.04 25.47 -22.17
CA MET A 350 -10.11 26.94 -22.00
C MET A 350 -8.75 27.61 -21.80
N ARG A 351 -7.71 26.83 -21.46
CA ARG A 351 -6.35 27.33 -21.26
C ARG A 351 -5.42 27.11 -22.44
N SER A 352 -5.76 26.21 -23.38
CA SER A 352 -5.05 25.98 -24.63
C SER A 352 -5.38 27.09 -25.64
#